data_309ed5a8309b92787b782c4dad36803e
#
_entry.id   309ed5a8309b92787b782c4dad36803e
#
_cell.length_a   1.000
_cell.length_b   1.000
_cell.length_c   1.000
_cell.angle_alpha   90.00
_cell.angle_beta   90.00
_cell.angle_gamma   90.00
#
_symmetry.space_group_name_H-M   'P 1'
#
loop_
_entity.id
_entity.type
_entity.pdbx_description
1 polymer ?
#
loop_
_entity_poly.entity_id
_entity_poly.type
_entity_poly.pdbx_seq_one_letter_code
_entity_poly.pdbx_strand_id
1 'polypeptide(L)'
;MSVLLIAEHNNKELKPFTLNAVTAASQIDQDLHVLVIGHNAGDVAKSASNIPLVKKVIHVDNPIYENYLAENFTPVIVQNSEKYSYLVCSANT
;
A
#
# COMPACT_ATOMS: atom_id res chain seq x y z
N MET A 1 2.22 -15.97 -8.83
CA MET A 1 2.63 -14.57 -9.03
C MET A 1 1.74 -13.67 -8.20
N SER A 2 2.29 -12.58 -7.70
CA SER A 2 1.54 -11.67 -6.83
C SER A 2 1.93 -10.22 -7.09
N VAL A 3 1.04 -9.30 -6.72
CA VAL A 3 1.24 -7.87 -6.89
C VAL A 3 1.20 -7.20 -5.53
N LEU A 4 2.18 -6.33 -5.26
CA LEU A 4 2.18 -5.49 -4.08
C LEU A 4 1.84 -4.06 -4.49
N LEU A 5 0.78 -3.51 -3.94
CA LEU A 5 0.38 -2.13 -4.14
C LEU A 5 0.75 -1.30 -2.92
N ILE A 6 1.49 -0.22 -3.14
CA ILE A 6 1.83 0.71 -2.07
C ILE A 6 0.69 1.72 -1.97
N ALA A 7 -0.04 1.68 -0.85
CA ALA A 7 -1.17 2.58 -0.65
C ALA A 7 -0.70 4.00 -0.34
N GLU A 8 -1.32 4.97 -0.98
CA GLU A 8 -1.09 6.36 -0.68
C GLU A 8 -2.21 6.89 0.23
N HIS A 9 -1.83 7.57 1.31
CA HIS A 9 -2.77 8.02 2.33
C HIS A 9 -2.19 9.19 3.12
N ASN A 10 -3.02 9.75 4.01
CA ASN A 10 -2.63 10.84 4.89
C ASN A 10 -2.66 10.43 6.38
N ASN A 11 -2.47 9.16 6.67
CA ASN A 11 -2.55 8.55 8.00
C ASN A 11 -3.97 8.47 8.59
N LYS A 12 -4.97 8.98 7.88
CA LYS A 12 -6.37 8.93 8.32
C LYS A 12 -7.27 8.24 7.30
N GLU A 13 -7.01 8.47 6.01
CA GLU A 13 -7.82 7.90 4.96
C GLU A 13 -6.98 7.66 3.71
N LEU A 14 -7.42 6.71 2.91
CA LEU A 14 -6.81 6.41 1.63
C LEU A 14 -7.11 7.52 0.62
N LYS A 15 -6.13 7.82 -0.23
CA LYS A 15 -6.34 8.73 -1.33
C LYS A 15 -7.22 8.07 -2.39
N PRO A 16 -8.07 8.84 -3.10
CA PRO A 16 -8.98 8.26 -4.11
C PRO A 16 -8.27 7.47 -5.21
N PHE A 17 -7.05 7.85 -5.57
CA PHE A 17 -6.27 7.14 -6.58
C PHE A 17 -5.96 5.70 -6.21
N THR A 18 -6.00 5.35 -4.93
CA THR A 18 -5.75 3.98 -4.48
C THR A 18 -6.77 3.02 -5.09
N LEU A 19 -8.03 3.41 -5.20
CA LEU A 19 -9.05 2.55 -5.81
C LEU A 19 -8.78 2.28 -7.28
N ASN A 20 -8.35 3.31 -8.01
CA ASN A 20 -7.98 3.14 -9.42
C ASN A 20 -6.75 2.24 -9.57
N ALA A 21 -5.77 2.41 -8.68
CA ALA A 21 -4.56 1.58 -8.68
C ALA A 21 -4.88 0.13 -8.34
N VAL A 22 -5.82 -0.11 -7.43
CA VAL A 22 -6.26 -1.47 -7.08
C VAL A 22 -6.86 -2.15 -8.31
N THR A 23 -7.73 -1.45 -9.04
CA THR A 23 -8.34 -2.01 -10.24
C THR A 23 -7.28 -2.35 -11.29
N ALA A 24 -6.34 -1.45 -11.53
CA ALA A 24 -5.27 -1.68 -12.50
C ALA A 24 -4.37 -2.84 -12.07
N ALA A 25 -4.01 -2.90 -10.79
CA ALA A 25 -3.14 -3.94 -10.27
C ALA A 25 -3.81 -5.31 -10.34
N SER A 26 -5.11 -5.39 -10.09
CA SER A 26 -5.85 -6.65 -10.14
C SER A 26 -5.90 -7.24 -11.53
N GLN A 27 -5.72 -6.43 -12.57
CA GLN A 27 -5.63 -6.91 -13.95
C GLN A 27 -4.29 -7.55 -14.24
N ILE A 28 -3.25 -7.20 -13.49
CA ILE A 28 -1.93 -7.82 -13.61
C ILE A 28 -1.95 -9.19 -12.95
N ASP A 29 -2.47 -9.26 -11.73
CA ASP A 29 -2.58 -10.51 -10.99
C ASP A 29 -3.68 -10.37 -9.94
N GLN A 30 -4.47 -11.43 -9.75
CA GLN A 30 -5.55 -11.43 -8.76
C GLN A 30 -5.06 -11.57 -7.33
N ASP A 31 -3.83 -12.04 -7.14
CA ASP A 31 -3.21 -12.12 -5.82
C ASP A 31 -2.63 -10.76 -5.46
N LEU A 32 -3.50 -9.85 -5.08
CA LEU A 32 -3.17 -8.45 -4.81
C LEU A 32 -3.08 -8.20 -3.31
N HIS A 33 -1.92 -7.77 -2.87
CA HIS A 33 -1.68 -7.35 -1.49
C HIS A 33 -1.41 -5.84 -1.47
N VAL A 34 -1.82 -5.19 -0.37
CA VAL A 34 -1.64 -3.75 -0.20
C VAL A 34 -0.70 -3.50 0.98
N LEU A 35 0.29 -2.66 0.78
CA LEU A 35 1.21 -2.24 1.82
C LEU A 35 0.81 -0.84 2.31
N VAL A 36 0.52 -0.72 3.60
CA VAL A 36 0.19 0.54 4.25
C VAL A 36 1.32 0.88 5.22
N ILE A 37 2.03 1.96 4.96
CA ILE A 37 3.12 2.44 5.82
C ILE A 37 2.69 3.77 6.40
N GLY A 38 2.69 3.89 7.72
CA GLY A 38 2.27 5.14 8.35
C GLY A 38 2.42 5.15 9.84
N HIS A 39 1.87 6.17 10.48
CA HIS A 39 1.81 6.30 11.93
C HIS A 39 0.36 6.49 12.33
N ASN A 40 -0.14 5.63 13.21
CA ASN A 40 -1.55 5.61 13.61
C ASN A 40 -2.48 5.46 12.40
N ALA A 41 -2.07 4.67 11.43
CA ALA A 41 -2.78 4.47 10.18
C ALA A 41 -3.66 3.21 10.18
N GLY A 42 -4.10 2.77 11.36
CA GLY A 42 -4.96 1.58 11.48
C GLY A 42 -6.26 1.72 10.71
N ASP A 43 -6.86 2.91 10.69
CA ASP A 43 -8.08 3.15 9.92
C ASP A 43 -7.84 3.04 8.43
N VAL A 44 -6.66 3.45 7.96
CA VAL A 44 -6.27 3.31 6.55
C VAL A 44 -6.14 1.83 6.20
N ALA A 45 -5.47 1.06 7.05
CA ALA A 45 -5.31 -0.38 6.82
C ALA A 45 -6.66 -1.08 6.81
N LYS A 46 -7.56 -0.70 7.71
CA LYS A 46 -8.91 -1.25 7.74
C LYS A 46 -9.69 -0.91 6.48
N SER A 47 -9.58 0.33 6.02
CA SER A 47 -10.24 0.75 4.77
C SER A 47 -9.69 -0.04 3.59
N ALA A 48 -8.38 -0.25 3.53
CA ALA A 48 -7.77 -1.04 2.47
C ALA A 48 -8.27 -2.48 2.48
N SER A 49 -8.44 -3.07 3.67
CA SER A 49 -8.90 -4.45 3.80
C SER A 49 -10.35 -4.63 3.35
N ASN A 50 -11.13 -3.55 3.30
CA ASN A 50 -12.51 -3.59 2.85
C ASN A 50 -12.65 -3.50 1.33
N ILE A 51 -11.58 -3.26 0.60
CA ILE A 51 -11.62 -3.20 -0.86
C ILE A 51 -11.74 -4.63 -1.41
N PRO A 52 -12.78 -4.94 -2.20
CA PRO A 52 -13.07 -6.34 -2.57
C PRO A 52 -11.94 -7.07 -3.31
N LEU A 53 -11.13 -6.38 -4.06
CA LEU A 53 -10.05 -6.99 -4.85
C LEU A 53 -8.78 -7.24 -4.06
N VAL A 54 -8.70 -6.70 -2.85
CA VAL A 54 -7.51 -6.83 -2.00
C VAL A 54 -7.59 -8.15 -1.21
N LYS A 55 -6.55 -8.98 -1.35
CA LYS A 55 -6.48 -10.28 -0.67
C LYS A 55 -5.84 -10.17 0.71
N LYS A 56 -4.89 -9.24 0.87
CA LYS A 56 -4.17 -9.09 2.13
C LYS A 56 -3.68 -7.65 2.27
N VAL A 57 -3.65 -7.16 3.50
CA VAL A 57 -3.09 -5.85 3.83
C VAL A 57 -1.90 -6.06 4.77
N ILE A 58 -0.77 -5.46 4.42
CA ILE A 58 0.42 -5.42 5.26
C ILE A 58 0.49 -4.02 5.85
N HIS A 59 0.41 -3.92 7.17
CA HIS A 59 0.42 -2.64 7.86
C HIS A 59 1.71 -2.47 8.63
N VAL A 60 2.48 -1.45 8.29
CA VAL A 60 3.71 -1.09 8.98
C VAL A 60 3.48 0.24 9.68
N ASP A 61 3.43 0.21 11.01
CA ASP A 61 3.11 1.38 11.83
C ASP A 61 4.31 1.76 12.69
N ASN A 62 4.78 2.99 12.54
CA ASN A 62 5.88 3.50 13.34
C ASN A 62 5.85 5.03 13.30
N PRO A 63 6.14 5.73 14.41
CA PRO A 63 6.15 7.20 14.43
C PRO A 63 7.02 7.86 13.37
N ILE A 64 8.08 7.21 12.91
CA ILE A 64 8.95 7.77 11.88
C ILE A 64 8.25 7.91 10.53
N TYR A 65 7.10 7.26 10.34
CA TYR A 65 6.33 7.31 9.10
C TYR A 65 5.18 8.32 9.15
N GLU A 66 5.13 9.14 10.16
CA GLU A 66 4.07 10.17 10.27
C GLU A 66 4.11 11.12 9.09
N ASN A 67 5.30 11.50 8.67
CA ASN A 67 5.51 12.32 7.48
C ASN A 67 6.16 11.47 6.41
N TYR A 68 5.79 11.70 5.15
CA TYR A 68 6.40 10.97 4.06
C TYR A 68 7.84 11.42 3.86
N LEU A 69 8.77 10.51 4.10
CA LEU A 69 10.19 10.70 3.81
C LEU A 69 10.65 9.47 3.04
N ALA A 70 11.06 9.66 1.79
CA ALA A 70 11.44 8.54 0.93
C ALA A 70 12.53 7.68 1.56
N GLU A 71 13.48 8.28 2.26
CA GLU A 71 14.56 7.56 2.91
C GLU A 71 14.09 6.59 3.99
N ASN A 72 12.94 6.86 4.61
CA ASN A 72 12.36 5.96 5.62
C ASN A 72 11.47 4.90 4.99
N PHE A 73 10.79 5.23 3.90
CA PHE A 73 9.83 4.35 3.25
C PHE A 73 10.50 3.34 2.32
N THR A 74 11.55 3.78 1.61
CA THR A 74 12.21 2.94 0.60
C THR A 74 12.70 1.61 1.15
N PRO A 75 13.38 1.55 2.32
CA PRO A 75 13.83 0.26 2.85
C PRO A 75 12.67 -0.70 3.13
N VAL A 76 11.55 -0.19 3.65
CA VAL A 76 10.38 -1.00 3.95
C VAL A 76 9.77 -1.55 2.66
N ILE A 77 9.66 -0.71 1.64
CA ILE A 77 9.10 -1.11 0.35
C ILE A 77 9.98 -2.18 -0.29
N VAL A 78 11.29 -1.97 -0.32
CA VAL A 78 12.23 -2.93 -0.91
C VAL A 78 12.16 -4.27 -0.19
N GLN A 79 12.18 -4.24 1.13
CA GLN A 79 12.13 -5.46 1.93
C GLN A 79 10.86 -6.26 1.68
N ASN A 80 9.72 -5.59 1.58
CA ASN A 80 8.45 -6.27 1.35
C ASN A 80 8.25 -6.67 -0.10
N SER A 81 8.84 -5.94 -1.06
CA SER A 81 8.63 -6.21 -2.48
C SER A 81 9.32 -7.49 -2.97
N GLU A 82 10.30 -8.00 -2.23
CA GLU A 82 11.07 -9.18 -2.65
C GLU A 82 10.22 -10.41 -2.88
N LYS A 83 9.07 -10.50 -2.22
CA LYS A 83 8.16 -11.64 -2.32
C LYS A 83 7.16 -11.52 -3.46
N TYR A 84 7.19 -10.41 -4.19
CA TYR A 84 6.18 -10.10 -5.19
C TYR A 84 6.79 -10.01 -6.57
N SER A 85 5.99 -10.40 -7.58
CA SER A 85 6.41 -10.32 -8.98
C SER A 85 6.28 -8.93 -9.56
N TYR A 86 5.35 -8.14 -9.02
CA TYR A 86 5.08 -6.79 -9.49
C TYR A 86 4.91 -5.84 -8.31
N LEU A 87 5.36 -4.61 -8.51
CA LEU A 87 5.20 -3.53 -7.54
C LEU A 87 4.44 -2.40 -8.22
N VAL A 88 3.32 -1.99 -7.63
CA VAL A 88 2.50 -0.89 -8.14
C VAL A 88 2.49 0.23 -7.11
N CYS A 89 2.84 1.43 -7.56
CA CYS A 89 2.75 2.63 -6.73
C CYS A 89 1.77 3.59 -7.37
N SER A 90 0.91 4.18 -6.57
CA SER A 90 0.10 5.26 -7.07
C SER A 90 0.98 6.50 -7.09
N ALA A 91 1.33 6.95 -8.30
CA ALA A 91 2.15 8.14 -8.45
C ALA A 91 1.25 9.36 -8.36
N ASN A 92 1.47 10.15 -7.32
CA ASN A 92 0.75 11.39 -7.13
C ASN A 92 1.77 12.51 -6.96
N THR A 93 1.77 13.40 -7.87
CA THR A 93 2.64 14.58 -7.81
C THR A 93 1.90 15.78 -7.27
#